data_52dd831798abd992c3c0157ccdf17016
#
_entry.id   52dd831798abd992c3c0157ccdf17016
#
_cell.length_a   1.000
_cell.length_b   1.000
_cell.length_c   1.000
_cell.angle_alpha   90.00
_cell.angle_beta   90.00
_cell.angle_gamma   90.00
#
_symmetry.space_group_name_H-M   'P 1'
#
loop_
_entity.id
_entity.type
_entity.pdbx_description
1 polymer ?
#
loop_
_entity_poly.entity_id
_entity_poly.type
_entity_poly.pdbx_seq_one_letter_code
_entity_poly.pdbx_strand_id
1 'polypeptide(L)'
;MKKLLLIFMMGIFGLGYSQKVPTVLKTGFSKEALKQKLEDEDGKSITIQQILNQYKGKIVVIDFWAGWCRDCLQALPKAEELERNNPNVNFVFLSLERSKEGFDKSLDKFNMKDKDNYWFASGWKNDFNNYVDLNWIPRYMVIDQKSSIAKYYAISPEDPEIQQTIDQLLKNN
;
A
#
# COMPACT_ATOMS: atom_id res chain seq x y z
N MET A 1 62.98 -16.51 -0.10
CA MET A 1 61.93 -16.48 0.94
C MET A 1 60.75 -15.71 0.38
N LYS A 2 59.71 -16.44 -0.14
CA LYS A 2 58.50 -15.84 -0.74
C LYS A 2 57.46 -15.66 0.38
N LYS A 3 57.09 -14.41 0.70
CA LYS A 3 56.03 -14.08 1.64
C LYS A 3 54.69 -14.25 0.93
N LEU A 4 53.90 -15.25 1.34
CA LEU A 4 52.54 -15.50 0.88
C LEU A 4 51.59 -14.53 1.63
N LEU A 5 51.01 -13.58 0.91
CA LEU A 5 50.03 -12.65 1.45
C LEU A 5 48.66 -13.32 1.34
N LEU A 6 48.12 -13.80 2.45
CA LEU A 6 46.72 -14.29 2.56
C LEU A 6 45.80 -13.06 2.64
N ILE A 7 45.12 -12.77 1.54
CA ILE A 7 44.02 -11.80 1.52
C ILE A 7 42.80 -12.49 2.08
N PHE A 8 42.44 -12.13 3.31
CA PHE A 8 41.19 -12.56 3.97
C PHE A 8 40.01 -11.73 3.40
N MET A 9 39.33 -12.30 2.44
CA MET A 9 38.14 -11.68 1.84
C MET A 9 36.96 -11.84 2.81
N MET A 10 36.74 -10.80 3.64
CA MET A 10 35.66 -10.71 4.59
C MET A 10 34.37 -10.47 3.79
N GLY A 11 33.64 -11.53 3.49
CA GLY A 11 32.32 -11.47 2.88
C GLY A 11 31.35 -10.75 3.82
N ILE A 12 30.99 -9.52 3.47
CA ILE A 12 29.90 -8.81 4.14
C ILE A 12 28.59 -9.50 3.72
N PHE A 13 28.12 -10.42 4.54
CA PHE A 13 26.74 -10.90 4.46
C PHE A 13 25.83 -9.72 4.85
N GLY A 14 25.37 -8.97 3.85
CA GLY A 14 24.29 -8.02 4.03
C GLY A 14 23.06 -8.80 4.47
N LEU A 15 22.65 -8.63 5.73
CA LEU A 15 21.34 -9.03 6.19
C LEU A 15 20.30 -8.19 5.43
N GLY A 16 19.88 -8.68 4.26
CA GLY A 16 18.78 -8.10 3.52
C GLY A 16 17.51 -8.25 4.37
N TYR A 17 17.00 -7.14 4.90
CA TYR A 17 15.66 -7.10 5.44
C TYR A 17 14.70 -7.29 4.26
N SER A 18 14.27 -8.52 4.04
CA SER A 18 13.23 -8.85 3.05
C SER A 18 11.86 -8.63 3.66
N GLN A 19 10.93 -8.13 2.86
CA GLN A 19 9.51 -8.07 3.23
C GLN A 19 9.01 -9.47 3.60
N LYS A 20 8.33 -9.56 4.75
CA LYS A 20 7.74 -10.82 5.18
C LYS A 20 6.40 -11.01 4.47
N VAL A 21 6.36 -11.95 3.53
CA VAL A 21 5.12 -12.33 2.84
C VAL A 21 4.16 -12.96 3.84
N PRO A 22 2.90 -12.52 3.92
CA PRO A 22 1.89 -13.15 4.77
C PRO A 22 1.66 -14.62 4.39
N THR A 23 1.60 -15.50 5.38
CA THR A 23 1.34 -16.93 5.17
C THR A 23 -0.14 -17.26 5.04
N VAL A 24 -1.01 -16.38 5.56
CA VAL A 24 -2.46 -16.50 5.49
C VAL A 24 -3.03 -15.33 4.73
N LEU A 25 -3.62 -15.60 3.57
CA LEU A 25 -4.26 -14.58 2.74
C LEU A 25 -5.72 -14.44 3.18
N LYS A 26 -6.12 -13.22 3.56
CA LYS A 26 -7.47 -12.92 3.98
C LYS A 26 -8.31 -12.46 2.78
N THR A 27 -9.58 -12.83 2.76
CA THR A 27 -10.53 -12.46 1.70
C THR A 27 -11.57 -11.42 2.13
N GLY A 28 -11.55 -11.01 3.39
CA GLY A 28 -12.45 -10.00 3.95
C GLY A 28 -11.79 -9.26 5.11
N PHE A 29 -12.52 -8.35 5.74
CA PHE A 29 -12.03 -7.54 6.85
C PHE A 29 -12.74 -7.89 8.16
N SER A 30 -12.02 -7.81 9.29
CA SER A 30 -12.63 -7.90 10.62
C SER A 30 -13.41 -6.62 10.94
N LYS A 31 -14.35 -6.71 11.90
CA LYS A 31 -15.11 -5.55 12.37
C LYS A 31 -14.19 -4.48 12.99
N GLU A 32 -13.13 -4.90 13.67
CA GLU A 32 -12.14 -4.02 14.30
C GLU A 32 -11.33 -3.29 13.23
N ALA A 33 -10.83 -4.00 12.22
CA ALA A 33 -10.12 -3.40 11.09
C ALA A 33 -10.99 -2.37 10.35
N LEU A 34 -12.27 -2.67 10.13
CA LEU A 34 -13.20 -1.76 9.47
C LEU A 34 -13.50 -0.48 10.28
N LYS A 35 -13.40 -0.52 11.62
CA LYS A 35 -13.59 0.63 12.52
C LYS A 35 -12.33 1.50 12.65
N GLN A 36 -11.18 1.06 12.14
CA GLN A 36 -9.95 1.85 12.18
C GLN A 36 -10.18 3.23 11.56
N LYS A 37 -9.79 4.26 12.32
CA LYS A 37 -9.92 5.67 11.90
C LYS A 37 -8.65 6.13 11.19
N LEU A 38 -8.86 6.92 10.15
CA LEU A 38 -7.88 7.70 9.44
C LEU A 38 -8.33 9.17 9.42
N GLU A 39 -7.51 10.03 8.88
CA GLU A 39 -7.86 11.41 8.57
C GLU A 39 -7.73 11.64 7.05
N ASP A 40 -8.67 12.39 6.46
CA ASP A 40 -8.57 12.88 5.11
C ASP A 40 -7.65 14.12 5.03
N GLU A 41 -7.54 14.73 3.84
CA GLU A 41 -6.70 15.90 3.61
C GLU A 41 -7.11 17.09 4.47
N ASP A 42 -8.39 17.25 4.74
CA ASP A 42 -8.96 18.33 5.58
C ASP A 42 -8.83 18.04 7.08
N GLY A 43 -8.26 16.89 7.48
CA GLY A 43 -8.14 16.45 8.87
C GLY A 43 -9.44 15.88 9.45
N LYS A 44 -10.43 15.59 8.60
CA LYS A 44 -11.67 14.96 9.04
C LYS A 44 -11.47 13.48 9.28
N SER A 45 -11.91 13.00 10.44
CA SER A 45 -11.82 11.58 10.78
C SER A 45 -12.82 10.75 9.97
N ILE A 46 -12.30 9.66 9.37
CA ILE A 46 -13.06 8.70 8.56
C ILE A 46 -12.60 7.28 8.89
N THR A 47 -13.50 6.30 8.86
CA THR A 47 -13.16 4.89 9.10
C THR A 47 -12.89 4.16 7.79
N ILE A 48 -12.14 3.06 7.84
CA ILE A 48 -11.94 2.15 6.68
C ILE A 48 -13.31 1.72 6.10
N GLN A 49 -14.28 1.40 6.95
CA GLN A 49 -15.64 1.05 6.49
C GLN A 49 -16.28 2.18 5.67
N GLN A 50 -16.14 3.43 6.13
CA GLN A 50 -16.70 4.58 5.42
C GLN A 50 -15.98 4.83 4.08
N ILE A 51 -14.63 4.67 4.05
CA ILE A 51 -13.86 4.75 2.81
C ILE A 51 -14.35 3.67 1.82
N LEU A 52 -14.41 2.41 2.23
CA LEU A 52 -14.87 1.32 1.35
C LEU A 52 -16.31 1.50 0.88
N ASN A 53 -17.19 2.08 1.71
CA ASN A 53 -18.59 2.36 1.35
C ASN A 53 -18.71 3.42 0.24
N GLN A 54 -17.77 4.36 0.11
CA GLN A 54 -17.74 5.34 -0.99
C GLN A 54 -17.56 4.67 -2.35
N TYR A 55 -16.91 3.50 -2.35
CA TYR A 55 -16.58 2.73 -3.55
C TYR A 55 -17.42 1.44 -3.69
N LYS A 56 -18.52 1.34 -2.96
CA LYS A 56 -19.40 0.15 -3.07
C LYS A 56 -19.85 -0.08 -4.52
N GLY A 57 -19.72 -1.29 -5.01
CA GLY A 57 -20.00 -1.65 -6.41
C GLY A 57 -18.86 -1.33 -7.39
N LYS A 58 -17.71 -0.86 -6.89
CA LYS A 58 -16.53 -0.52 -7.70
C LYS A 58 -15.32 -1.35 -7.24
N ILE A 59 -14.37 -1.55 -8.16
CA ILE A 59 -13.07 -2.13 -7.83
C ILE A 59 -12.20 -1.03 -7.25
N VAL A 60 -11.44 -1.35 -6.18
CA VAL A 60 -10.50 -0.43 -5.54
C VAL A 60 -9.13 -1.06 -5.47
N VAL A 61 -8.10 -0.31 -5.87
CA VAL A 61 -6.70 -0.62 -5.54
C VAL A 61 -6.29 0.26 -4.36
N ILE A 62 -5.87 -0.37 -3.28
CA ILE A 62 -5.30 0.32 -2.11
C ILE A 62 -3.79 0.33 -2.26
N ASP A 63 -3.18 1.51 -2.16
CA ASP A 63 -1.74 1.75 -2.11
C ASP A 63 -1.34 2.27 -0.72
N PHE A 64 -0.50 1.51 0.00
CA PHE A 64 0.09 1.94 1.28
C PHE A 64 1.44 2.58 1.01
N TRP A 65 1.58 3.84 1.35
CA TRP A 65 2.73 4.64 1.00
C TRP A 65 3.15 5.65 2.08
N ALA A 66 4.28 6.33 1.87
CA ALA A 66 4.65 7.53 2.60
C ALA A 66 5.72 8.30 1.81
N GLY A 67 5.80 9.62 1.96
CA GLY A 67 6.77 10.46 1.27
C GLY A 67 8.22 10.28 1.74
N TRP A 68 8.44 9.68 2.91
CA TRP A 68 9.78 9.28 3.38
C TRP A 68 10.19 7.88 2.87
N CYS A 69 9.29 7.14 2.24
CA CYS A 69 9.53 5.79 1.73
C CYS A 69 10.13 5.86 0.32
N ARG A 70 11.44 5.65 0.22
CA ARG A 70 12.15 5.70 -1.07
C ARG A 70 11.55 4.76 -2.12
N ASP A 71 11.25 3.52 -1.72
CA ASP A 71 10.73 2.50 -2.64
C ASP A 71 9.30 2.87 -3.11
N CYS A 72 8.49 3.49 -2.24
CA CYS A 72 7.19 4.02 -2.62
C CYS A 72 7.32 5.11 -3.70
N LEU A 73 8.26 6.05 -3.50
CA LEU A 73 8.49 7.13 -4.46
C LEU A 73 9.01 6.62 -5.81
N GLN A 74 9.80 5.56 -5.82
CA GLN A 74 10.25 4.90 -7.06
C GLN A 74 9.10 4.18 -7.76
N ALA A 75 8.12 3.68 -7.00
CA ALA A 75 6.93 2.99 -7.53
C ALA A 75 5.85 3.94 -8.07
N LEU A 76 5.80 5.23 -7.63
CA LEU A 76 4.75 6.17 -8.01
C LEU A 76 4.51 6.27 -9.52
N PRO A 77 5.52 6.43 -10.42
CA PRO A 77 5.27 6.51 -11.86
C PRO A 77 4.58 5.26 -12.42
N LYS A 78 4.86 4.09 -11.84
CA LYS A 78 4.25 2.81 -12.23
C LYS A 78 2.84 2.64 -11.64
N ALA A 79 2.60 3.15 -10.44
CA ALA A 79 1.26 3.22 -9.87
C ALA A 79 0.35 4.16 -10.70
N GLU A 80 0.86 5.29 -11.15
CA GLU A 80 0.15 6.21 -12.06
C GLU A 80 -0.11 5.56 -13.44
N GLU A 81 0.82 4.78 -13.95
CA GLU A 81 0.62 4.02 -15.19
C GLU A 81 -0.50 2.98 -15.02
N LEU A 82 -0.49 2.23 -13.90
CA LEU A 82 -1.54 1.28 -13.57
C LEU A 82 -2.91 1.98 -13.46
N GLU A 83 -2.98 3.14 -12.81
CA GLU A 83 -4.19 3.95 -12.68
C GLU A 83 -4.71 4.40 -14.07
N ARG A 84 -3.85 4.97 -14.91
CA ARG A 84 -4.22 5.40 -16.28
C ARG A 84 -4.73 4.26 -17.15
N ASN A 85 -4.16 3.07 -17.00
CA ASN A 85 -4.55 1.90 -17.77
C ASN A 85 -5.88 1.27 -17.28
N ASN A 86 -6.36 1.68 -16.10
CA ASN A 86 -7.57 1.14 -15.45
C ASN A 86 -8.57 2.24 -15.09
N PRO A 87 -9.14 3.02 -16.03
CA PRO A 87 -9.98 4.18 -15.74
C PRO A 87 -11.30 3.84 -15.02
N ASN A 88 -11.69 2.56 -14.99
CA ASN A 88 -12.88 2.08 -14.28
C ASN A 88 -12.58 1.53 -12.88
N VAL A 89 -11.33 1.69 -12.40
CA VAL A 89 -10.87 1.26 -11.08
C VAL A 89 -10.55 2.50 -10.25
N ASN A 90 -10.86 2.46 -8.97
CA ASN A 90 -10.55 3.55 -8.06
C ASN A 90 -9.26 3.24 -7.31
N PHE A 91 -8.43 4.25 -7.11
CA PHE A 91 -7.19 4.12 -6.37
C PHE A 91 -7.32 4.91 -5.06
N VAL A 92 -7.02 4.26 -3.94
CA VAL A 92 -7.08 4.83 -2.59
C VAL A 92 -5.70 4.72 -1.97
N PHE A 93 -5.16 5.84 -1.55
CA PHE A 93 -3.82 5.97 -1.00
C PHE A 93 -3.88 6.09 0.53
N LEU A 94 -3.33 5.09 1.23
CA LEU A 94 -3.30 5.04 2.69
C LEU A 94 -1.89 5.39 3.18
N SER A 95 -1.74 6.56 3.75
CA SER A 95 -0.44 7.12 4.12
C SER A 95 0.00 6.68 5.53
N LEU A 96 1.27 6.27 5.63
CA LEU A 96 2.00 5.96 6.86
C LEU A 96 2.94 7.13 7.27
N GLU A 97 2.60 8.37 6.88
CA GLU A 97 3.36 9.53 7.31
C GLU A 97 3.40 9.64 8.84
N ARG A 98 4.49 10.24 9.34
CA ARG A 98 4.75 10.35 10.78
C ARG A 98 3.95 11.46 11.46
N SER A 99 3.45 12.42 10.68
CA SER A 99 2.68 13.56 11.17
C SER A 99 1.75 14.10 10.07
N LYS A 100 0.72 14.86 10.47
CA LYS A 100 -0.18 15.55 9.53
C LYS A 100 0.59 16.52 8.64
N GLU A 101 1.53 17.28 9.21
CA GLU A 101 2.38 18.18 8.44
C GLU A 101 3.21 17.43 7.39
N GLY A 102 3.77 16.26 7.75
CA GLY A 102 4.48 15.38 6.81
C GLY A 102 3.57 14.88 5.70
N PHE A 103 2.34 14.50 6.03
CA PHE A 103 1.33 14.08 5.07
C PHE A 103 1.02 15.19 4.07
N ASP A 104 0.68 16.40 4.55
CA ASP A 104 0.35 17.55 3.70
C ASP A 104 1.52 17.93 2.77
N LYS A 105 2.75 17.98 3.31
CA LYS A 105 3.96 18.25 2.52
C LYS A 105 4.22 17.19 1.45
N SER A 106 3.92 15.93 1.75
CA SER A 106 4.11 14.82 0.81
C SER A 106 3.09 14.89 -0.32
N LEU A 107 1.82 15.21 -0.02
CA LEU A 107 0.79 15.41 -1.03
C LEU A 107 1.17 16.54 -2.00
N ASP A 108 1.64 17.68 -1.49
CA ASP A 108 2.11 18.80 -2.30
C ASP A 108 3.31 18.41 -3.16
N LYS A 109 4.33 17.83 -2.53
CA LYS A 109 5.62 17.56 -3.17
C LYS A 109 5.52 16.54 -4.29
N PHE A 110 4.62 15.56 -4.16
CA PHE A 110 4.49 14.43 -5.09
C PHE A 110 3.23 14.51 -5.95
N ASN A 111 2.54 15.68 -5.98
CA ASN A 111 1.33 15.92 -6.77
C ASN A 111 0.22 14.91 -6.51
N MET A 112 -0.03 14.61 -5.22
CA MET A 112 -1.02 13.62 -4.80
C MET A 112 -2.36 14.23 -4.36
N LYS A 113 -2.50 15.58 -4.31
CA LYS A 113 -3.72 16.26 -3.81
C LYS A 113 -5.01 15.96 -4.58
N ASP A 114 -4.91 15.61 -5.84
CA ASP A 114 -6.08 15.27 -6.66
C ASP A 114 -6.48 13.80 -6.55
N LYS A 115 -5.89 13.06 -5.61
CA LYS A 115 -6.12 11.63 -5.38
C LYS A 115 -6.85 11.38 -4.06
N ASP A 116 -7.47 10.22 -3.93
CA ASP A 116 -8.18 9.81 -2.71
C ASP A 116 -7.17 9.39 -1.61
N ASN A 117 -6.71 10.35 -0.83
CA ASN A 117 -5.69 10.17 0.20
C ASN A 117 -6.27 10.16 1.61
N TYR A 118 -5.77 9.23 2.43
CA TYR A 118 -6.10 9.12 3.85
C TYR A 118 -4.85 8.81 4.66
N TRP A 119 -4.73 9.41 5.83
CA TRP A 119 -3.56 9.27 6.70
C TRP A 119 -3.89 8.52 8.00
N PHE A 120 -3.06 7.54 8.35
CA PHE A 120 -3.11 6.87 9.64
C PHE A 120 -2.47 7.73 10.73
N ALA A 121 -3.23 8.62 11.40
CA ALA A 121 -2.76 9.38 12.56
C ALA A 121 -2.28 8.46 13.70
N SER A 122 -2.78 7.24 13.77
CA SER A 122 -2.34 6.18 14.70
C SER A 122 -0.99 5.54 14.33
N GLY A 123 -0.42 5.88 13.16
CA GLY A 123 0.83 5.31 12.65
C GLY A 123 0.72 3.83 12.25
N TRP A 124 1.83 3.11 12.36
CA TRP A 124 1.96 1.73 11.89
C TRP A 124 1.13 0.72 12.67
N LYS A 125 1.07 0.86 14.00
CA LYS A 125 0.42 -0.12 14.89
C LYS A 125 -1.02 0.29 15.15
N ASN A 126 -1.93 -0.24 14.36
CA ASN A 126 -3.36 -0.05 14.50
C ASN A 126 -4.11 -1.31 14.06
N ASP A 127 -5.41 -1.36 14.31
CA ASP A 127 -6.20 -2.57 14.07
C ASP A 127 -6.24 -2.97 12.60
N PHE A 128 -6.30 -2.00 11.67
CA PHE A 128 -6.31 -2.31 10.24
C PHE A 128 -4.96 -2.82 9.76
N ASN A 129 -3.87 -2.11 10.06
CA ASN A 129 -2.53 -2.47 9.63
C ASN A 129 -2.09 -3.82 10.21
N ASN A 130 -2.43 -4.07 11.50
CA ASN A 130 -2.18 -5.36 12.13
C ASN A 130 -3.00 -6.48 11.46
N TYR A 131 -4.28 -6.19 11.12
CA TYR A 131 -5.14 -7.17 10.47
C TYR A 131 -4.63 -7.55 9.08
N VAL A 132 -4.18 -6.58 8.27
CA VAL A 132 -3.67 -6.86 6.92
C VAL A 132 -2.19 -7.26 6.90
N ASP A 133 -1.59 -7.55 8.06
CA ASP A 133 -0.19 -7.93 8.22
C ASP A 133 0.78 -6.92 7.56
N LEU A 134 0.46 -5.61 7.70
CA LEU A 134 1.27 -4.54 7.13
C LEU A 134 2.59 -4.41 7.90
N ASN A 135 3.68 -4.83 7.31
CA ASN A 135 5.02 -4.80 7.91
C ASN A 135 6.05 -4.03 7.06
N TRP A 136 5.65 -3.61 5.86
CA TRP A 136 6.48 -2.89 4.90
C TRP A 136 5.62 -2.09 3.94
N ILE A 137 6.19 -1.03 3.33
CA ILE A 137 5.64 -0.28 2.20
C ILE A 137 6.71 -0.14 1.10
N PRO A 138 6.33 -0.02 -0.20
CA PRO A 138 4.95 0.01 -0.68
C PRO A 138 4.24 -1.34 -0.53
N ARG A 139 2.93 -1.29 -0.41
CA ARG A 139 2.06 -2.46 -0.34
C ARG A 139 0.79 -2.16 -1.11
N TYR A 140 0.32 -3.12 -1.92
CA TYR A 140 -0.90 -3.00 -2.71
C TYR A 140 -1.90 -4.08 -2.34
N MET A 141 -3.18 -3.75 -2.44
CA MET A 141 -4.30 -4.68 -2.31
C MET A 141 -5.34 -4.36 -3.36
N VAL A 142 -6.08 -5.37 -3.85
CA VAL A 142 -7.24 -5.16 -4.73
C VAL A 142 -8.50 -5.59 -3.97
N ILE A 143 -9.49 -4.70 -3.93
CA ILE A 143 -10.78 -4.89 -3.29
C ILE A 143 -11.84 -5.00 -4.38
N ASP A 144 -12.72 -5.98 -4.27
CA ASP A 144 -13.81 -6.21 -5.21
C ASP A 144 -15.02 -5.30 -4.96
N GLN A 145 -16.01 -5.37 -5.85
CA GLN A 145 -17.26 -4.60 -5.81
C GLN A 145 -18.13 -4.89 -4.57
N LYS A 146 -17.83 -5.99 -3.84
CA LYS A 146 -18.52 -6.38 -2.59
C LYS A 146 -17.76 -5.94 -1.34
N SER A 147 -16.67 -5.18 -1.51
CA SER A 147 -15.72 -4.79 -0.47
C SER A 147 -14.96 -5.98 0.15
N SER A 148 -14.79 -7.07 -0.60
CA SER A 148 -13.95 -8.20 -0.22
C SER A 148 -12.54 -8.04 -0.80
N ILE A 149 -11.55 -8.68 -0.18
CA ILE A 149 -10.18 -8.64 -0.63
C ILE A 149 -10.00 -9.65 -1.77
N ALA A 150 -9.82 -9.17 -2.99
CA ALA A 150 -9.58 -10.00 -4.17
C ALA A 150 -8.09 -10.32 -4.36
N LYS A 151 -7.20 -9.35 -4.10
CA LYS A 151 -5.74 -9.56 -4.02
C LYS A 151 -5.26 -9.00 -2.69
N TYR A 152 -4.70 -9.87 -1.85
CA TYR A 152 -4.31 -9.51 -0.48
C TYR A 152 -2.94 -8.85 -0.41
N TYR A 153 -1.99 -9.26 -1.24
CA TYR A 153 -0.58 -8.88 -1.11
C TYR A 153 0.08 -8.66 -2.45
N ALA A 154 0.65 -7.48 -2.64
CA ALA A 154 1.61 -7.15 -3.68
C ALA A 154 2.52 -6.03 -3.17
N ILE A 155 3.76 -5.96 -3.63
CA ILE A 155 4.78 -4.99 -3.19
C ILE A 155 5.24 -4.07 -4.31
N SER A 156 4.68 -4.27 -5.49
CA SER A 156 4.94 -3.44 -6.66
C SER A 156 3.64 -3.24 -7.42
N PRO A 157 3.39 -2.04 -7.99
CA PRO A 157 2.26 -1.83 -8.89
C PRO A 157 2.41 -2.61 -10.22
N GLU A 158 3.63 -3.08 -10.53
CA GLU A 158 3.93 -3.92 -11.69
C GLU A 158 3.70 -5.42 -11.42
N ASP A 159 3.21 -5.81 -10.22
CA ASP A 159 2.84 -7.20 -9.95
C ASP A 159 1.74 -7.62 -10.92
N PRO A 160 2.00 -8.61 -11.81
CA PRO A 160 1.05 -9.00 -12.86
C PRO A 160 -0.27 -9.52 -12.31
N GLU A 161 -0.29 -10.02 -11.07
CA GLU A 161 -1.51 -10.49 -10.44
C GLU A 161 -2.46 -9.34 -10.06
N ILE A 162 -1.99 -8.08 -9.92
CA ILE A 162 -2.86 -6.92 -9.73
C ILE A 162 -3.72 -6.74 -10.98
N GLN A 163 -3.10 -6.62 -12.17
CA GLN A 163 -3.82 -6.44 -13.43
C GLN A 163 -4.72 -7.64 -13.75
N GLN A 164 -4.21 -8.87 -13.56
CA GLN A 164 -5.00 -10.08 -13.76
C GLN A 164 -6.26 -10.12 -12.88
N THR A 165 -6.13 -9.71 -11.60
CA THR A 165 -7.26 -9.64 -10.67
C THR A 165 -8.28 -8.59 -11.13
N ILE A 166 -7.81 -7.40 -11.52
CA ILE A 166 -8.68 -6.34 -12.06
C ILE A 166 -9.44 -6.84 -13.29
N ASP A 167 -8.75 -7.44 -14.27
CA ASP A 167 -9.35 -7.95 -15.49
C ASP A 167 -10.41 -9.03 -15.23
N GLN A 168 -10.16 -9.92 -14.26
CA GLN A 168 -11.12 -10.94 -13.83
C GLN A 168 -12.38 -10.32 -13.20
N LEU A 169 -12.19 -9.32 -12.34
CA LEU A 169 -13.31 -8.64 -11.66
C LEU A 169 -14.16 -7.83 -12.66
N LEU A 170 -13.54 -7.22 -13.67
CA LEU A 170 -14.26 -6.48 -14.73
C LEU A 170 -15.06 -7.39 -15.66
N LYS A 171 -14.60 -8.63 -15.91
CA LYS A 171 -15.32 -9.61 -16.76
C LYS A 171 -16.53 -10.23 -16.05
N ASN A 172 -16.53 -10.26 -14.73
CA ASN A 172 -17.57 -10.91 -13.93
C ASN A 172 -18.67 -9.92 -13.46
N ASN A 173 -18.72 -8.74 -14.07
CA ASN A 173 -19.64 -7.65 -13.74
C ASN A 173 -20.84 -7.57 -14.70
#